data_5c835861ff4e8c5a22bfcbf754245098
#
_entry.id   5c835861ff4e8c5a22bfcbf754245098
#
_cell.length_a   1.000
_cell.length_b   1.000
_cell.length_c   1.000
_cell.angle_alpha   90.00
_cell.angle_beta   90.00
_cell.angle_gamma   90.00
#
_symmetry.space_group_name_H-M   'P 1'
#
loop_
_entity.id
_entity.type
_entity.pdbx_description
1 polymer ?
#
loop_
_entity_poly.entity_id
_entity_poly.type
_entity_poly.pdbx_seq_one_letter_code
_entity_poly.pdbx_strand_id
1 'polypeptide(L)'
;FAASTSATVSSRGKVACGDTITFSVKINNGSGIQGIAVIPSYDKTVFELVSGEWVITGGLMPDFSVENGDGVVAFSPAVDIYTTVLTFTLKAKSDAPLGNQTVSAEVIVTDSNGTANLTVTGSTVEIQCKHNYSTNDRTYLKSEASCTSPALYYKICLTCGEHNTETFPY
;
A
#
# COMPACT_ATOMS: atom_id res chain seq x y z
N PHE A 1 7.59 32.88 9.79
CA PHE A 1 6.64 31.78 10.09
C PHE A 1 7.38 30.49 9.84
N ALA A 2 7.71 29.70 10.89
CA ALA A 2 8.18 28.33 10.70
C ALA A 2 7.06 27.54 10.01
N ALA A 3 7.39 26.86 8.90
CA ALA A 3 6.44 25.97 8.25
C ALA A 3 6.02 24.90 9.28
N SER A 4 4.74 24.62 9.40
CA SER A 4 4.23 23.62 10.34
C SER A 4 4.80 22.25 10.02
N THR A 5 5.23 21.51 11.02
CA THR A 5 5.62 20.11 10.87
C THR A 5 4.43 19.30 10.35
N SER A 6 4.66 18.47 9.35
CA SER A 6 3.64 17.61 8.74
C SER A 6 4.26 16.29 8.30
N ALA A 7 3.44 15.34 7.90
CA ALA A 7 3.91 14.08 7.35
C ALA A 7 3.24 13.76 6.01
N THR A 8 3.90 12.92 5.22
CA THR A 8 3.40 12.43 3.94
C THR A 8 3.60 10.93 3.86
N VAL A 9 2.55 10.21 3.48
CA VAL A 9 2.60 8.78 3.13
C VAL A 9 2.62 8.67 1.61
N SER A 10 3.55 7.90 1.06
CA SER A 10 3.69 7.71 -0.37
C SER A 10 3.99 6.24 -0.74
N SER A 11 3.62 5.84 -1.94
CA SER A 11 3.86 4.52 -2.50
C SER A 11 3.98 4.57 -4.02
N ARG A 12 4.18 3.41 -4.66
CA ARG A 12 4.13 3.28 -6.14
C ARG A 12 2.73 3.44 -6.74
N GLY A 13 1.68 3.53 -5.92
CA GLY A 13 0.31 3.83 -6.33
C GLY A 13 -0.50 2.68 -6.91
N LYS A 14 0.06 1.49 -7.11
CA LYS A 14 -0.63 0.33 -7.71
C LYS A 14 -0.19 -0.97 -7.07
N VAL A 15 -1.13 -1.89 -6.87
CA VAL A 15 -0.85 -3.26 -6.38
C VAL A 15 -1.89 -4.24 -6.92
N ALA A 16 -1.48 -5.45 -7.29
CA ALA A 16 -2.41 -6.51 -7.66
C ALA A 16 -2.95 -7.25 -6.43
N CYS A 17 -4.16 -7.81 -6.54
CA CYS A 17 -4.71 -8.68 -5.51
C CYS A 17 -3.72 -9.79 -5.14
N GLY A 18 -3.50 -10.02 -3.86
CA GLY A 18 -2.55 -10.99 -3.31
C GLY A 18 -1.09 -10.53 -3.25
N ASP A 19 -0.73 -9.42 -3.89
CA ASP A 19 0.63 -8.88 -3.89
C ASP A 19 0.84 -7.85 -2.77
N THR A 20 2.10 -7.50 -2.53
CA THR A 20 2.50 -6.53 -1.49
C THR A 20 2.87 -5.17 -2.10
N ILE A 21 2.67 -4.13 -1.30
CA ILE A 21 3.07 -2.76 -1.62
C ILE A 21 3.66 -2.10 -0.38
N THR A 22 4.78 -1.40 -0.56
CA THR A 22 5.48 -0.68 0.51
C THR A 22 5.15 0.80 0.45
N PHE A 23 4.89 1.37 1.61
CA PHE A 23 4.63 2.78 1.86
C PHE A 23 5.79 3.40 2.61
N SER A 24 6.11 4.64 2.28
CA SER A 24 7.10 5.44 2.97
C SER A 24 6.41 6.56 3.74
N VAL A 25 6.75 6.73 5.01
CA VAL A 25 6.31 7.83 5.86
C VAL A 25 7.44 8.84 5.97
N LYS A 26 7.22 10.05 5.45
CA LYS A 26 8.17 11.15 5.48
C LYS A 26 7.67 12.24 6.42
N ILE A 27 8.55 12.76 7.28
CA ILE A 27 8.30 13.97 8.06
C ILE A 27 8.84 15.18 7.30
N ASN A 28 8.04 16.23 7.24
CA ASN A 28 8.38 17.52 6.64
C ASN A 28 8.54 18.56 7.75
N ASN A 29 9.64 19.29 7.75
CA ASN A 29 9.93 20.40 8.68
C ASN A 29 9.88 20.00 10.17
N GLY A 30 10.34 18.79 10.52
CA GLY A 30 10.46 18.36 11.91
C GLY A 30 11.70 18.98 12.58
N SER A 31 11.53 19.77 13.63
CA SER A 31 12.64 20.36 14.39
C SER A 31 12.55 20.00 15.87
N GLY A 32 13.68 19.66 16.45
CA GLY A 32 13.78 19.34 17.88
C GLY A 32 13.03 18.08 18.29
N ILE A 33 12.88 17.10 17.42
CA ILE A 33 12.11 15.87 17.65
C ILE A 33 12.87 14.98 18.65
N GLN A 34 12.17 14.55 19.70
CA GLN A 34 12.65 13.63 20.73
C GLN A 34 12.00 12.25 20.63
N GLY A 35 10.85 12.14 19.95
CA GLY A 35 10.16 10.87 19.75
C GLY A 35 9.20 10.91 18.58
N ILE A 36 9.00 9.76 17.96
CA ILE A 36 8.02 9.57 16.89
C ILE A 36 7.25 8.28 17.16
N ALA A 37 5.92 8.34 17.02
CA ALA A 37 5.10 7.16 16.86
C ALA A 37 4.39 7.22 15.49
N VAL A 38 4.30 6.10 14.81
CA VAL A 38 3.63 5.95 13.51
C VAL A 38 2.66 4.79 13.59
N ILE A 39 1.40 5.04 13.27
CA ILE A 39 0.34 4.05 13.24
C ILE A 39 -0.23 4.02 11.83
N PRO A 40 0.10 3.03 10.99
CA PRO A 40 -0.48 2.85 9.66
C PRO A 40 -2.01 2.78 9.70
N SER A 41 -2.66 3.55 8.83
CA SER A 41 -4.11 3.64 8.72
C SER A 41 -4.56 3.19 7.32
N TYR A 42 -5.30 2.09 7.26
CA TYR A 42 -5.76 1.45 6.04
C TYR A 42 -7.03 0.63 6.30
N ASP A 43 -7.75 0.28 5.25
CA ASP A 43 -8.91 -0.62 5.37
C ASP A 43 -8.43 -2.07 5.58
N LYS A 44 -8.68 -2.61 6.78
CA LYS A 44 -8.33 -3.98 7.16
C LYS A 44 -9.14 -5.05 6.43
N THR A 45 -10.22 -4.68 5.76
CA THR A 45 -10.96 -5.61 4.89
C THR A 45 -10.26 -5.79 3.54
N VAL A 46 -9.46 -4.81 3.11
CA VAL A 46 -8.74 -4.76 1.83
C VAL A 46 -7.28 -5.20 1.99
N PHE A 47 -6.62 -4.76 3.06
CA PHE A 47 -5.20 -4.96 3.29
C PHE A 47 -4.90 -5.71 4.58
N GLU A 48 -3.73 -6.33 4.60
CA GLU A 48 -3.08 -6.92 5.77
C GLU A 48 -1.71 -6.28 5.96
N LEU A 49 -1.36 -5.89 7.20
CA LEU A 49 -0.03 -5.38 7.53
C LEU A 49 0.96 -6.54 7.61
N VAL A 50 2.03 -6.46 6.82
CA VAL A 50 3.05 -7.52 6.72
C VAL A 50 4.29 -7.19 7.53
N SER A 51 4.76 -5.94 7.44
CA SER A 51 5.99 -5.49 8.11
C SER A 51 6.03 -3.98 8.23
N GLY A 52 6.91 -3.50 9.10
CA GLY A 52 7.31 -2.11 9.17
C GLY A 52 8.77 -2.03 9.60
N GLU A 53 9.47 -1.01 9.13
CA GLU A 53 10.88 -0.81 9.40
C GLU A 53 11.20 0.68 9.54
N TRP A 54 11.94 1.02 10.60
CA TRP A 54 12.51 2.34 10.77
C TRP A 54 13.73 2.50 9.87
N VAL A 55 13.71 3.51 9.00
CA VAL A 55 14.82 3.80 8.08
C VAL A 55 15.64 5.01 8.52
N ILE A 56 15.17 5.73 9.55
CA ILE A 56 15.93 6.84 10.13
C ILE A 56 17.08 6.31 11.01
N THR A 57 18.26 6.94 10.89
CA THR A 57 19.45 6.61 11.68
C THR A 57 19.50 7.42 12.95
N GLY A 58 20.18 6.89 13.99
CA GLY A 58 20.39 7.59 15.28
C GLY A 58 19.23 7.51 16.26
N GLY A 59 18.17 6.78 15.91
CA GLY A 59 17.06 6.49 16.82
C GLY A 59 17.47 5.53 17.93
N LEU A 60 16.93 5.77 19.12
CA LEU A 60 17.06 4.87 20.28
C LEU A 60 15.86 3.95 20.35
N MET A 61 16.10 2.67 20.58
CA MET A 61 15.07 1.64 20.74
C MET A 61 13.99 1.70 19.64
N PRO A 62 14.38 1.70 18.35
CA PRO A 62 13.39 1.64 17.29
C PRO A 62 12.65 0.31 17.37
N ASP A 63 11.32 0.35 17.45
CA ASP A 63 10.47 -0.83 17.48
C ASP A 63 9.31 -0.66 16.50
N PHE A 64 8.87 -1.74 15.89
CA PHE A 64 7.67 -1.81 15.07
C PHE A 64 6.96 -3.15 15.30
N SER A 65 5.74 -3.08 15.80
CA SER A 65 4.90 -4.25 16.05
C SER A 65 3.85 -4.41 14.96
N VAL A 66 3.93 -5.50 14.21
CA VAL A 66 2.89 -5.87 13.23
C VAL A 66 1.59 -6.23 13.95
N GLU A 67 1.68 -6.87 15.12
CA GLU A 67 0.52 -7.28 15.92
C GLU A 67 -0.26 -6.06 16.46
N ASN A 68 0.47 -5.09 17.02
CA ASN A 68 -0.14 -3.84 17.50
C ASN A 68 -0.49 -2.89 16.35
N GLY A 69 0.25 -2.98 15.24
CA GLY A 69 0.09 -2.12 14.07
C GLY A 69 0.68 -0.73 14.28
N ASP A 70 1.74 -0.61 15.05
CA ASP A 70 2.40 0.65 15.35
C ASP A 70 3.93 0.54 15.40
N GLY A 71 4.60 1.68 15.29
CA GLY A 71 6.03 1.81 15.46
C GLY A 71 6.39 3.02 16.30
N VAL A 72 7.41 2.88 17.15
CA VAL A 72 7.92 3.95 18.01
C VAL A 72 9.44 4.04 17.92
N VAL A 73 9.97 5.27 18.02
CA VAL A 73 11.40 5.53 18.12
C VAL A 73 11.63 6.80 18.96
N ALA A 74 12.69 6.80 19.76
CA ALA A 74 13.10 7.96 20.55
C ALA A 74 14.44 8.52 20.05
N PHE A 75 14.75 9.77 20.40
CA PHE A 75 16.00 10.45 20.08
C PHE A 75 16.56 11.18 21.29
N SER A 76 17.86 11.00 21.55
CA SER A 76 18.59 11.75 22.56
C SER A 76 20.06 11.93 22.09
N PRO A 77 20.49 13.16 21.76
CA PRO A 77 19.72 14.41 21.83
C PRO A 77 18.59 14.50 20.79
N ALA A 78 17.74 15.53 20.93
CA ALA A 78 16.69 15.84 19.95
C ALA A 78 17.28 16.08 18.56
N VAL A 79 16.53 15.73 17.50
CA VAL A 79 16.99 15.80 16.12
C VAL A 79 16.03 16.61 15.22
N ASP A 80 16.57 17.14 14.16
CA ASP A 80 15.76 17.73 13.09
C ASP A 80 15.56 16.71 11.98
N ILE A 81 14.31 16.55 11.49
CA ILE A 81 13.93 15.50 10.56
C ILE A 81 13.19 16.08 9.37
N TYR A 82 13.72 15.81 8.16
CA TYR A 82 13.17 16.25 6.86
C TYR A 82 13.14 15.11 5.84
N THR A 83 13.06 13.87 6.29
CA THR A 83 13.25 12.69 5.44
C THR A 83 12.22 11.60 5.76
N THR A 84 12.27 10.52 4.99
CA THR A 84 11.55 9.28 5.31
C THR A 84 12.07 8.72 6.63
N VAL A 85 11.14 8.40 7.52
CA VAL A 85 11.46 7.90 8.87
C VAL A 85 11.14 6.43 9.02
N LEU A 86 10.07 5.96 8.35
CA LEU A 86 9.58 4.60 8.46
C LEU A 86 9.04 4.13 7.11
N THR A 87 9.20 2.85 6.82
CA THR A 87 8.46 2.17 5.75
C THR A 87 7.58 1.09 6.35
N PHE A 88 6.40 0.86 5.77
CA PHE A 88 5.55 -0.28 6.12
C PHE A 88 5.01 -0.94 4.86
N THR A 89 4.80 -2.23 4.93
CA THR A 89 4.35 -3.04 3.80
C THR A 89 2.97 -3.62 4.08
N LEU A 90 2.06 -3.38 3.16
CA LEU A 90 0.73 -3.97 3.15
C LEU A 90 0.63 -5.02 2.05
N LYS A 91 -0.12 -6.08 2.31
CA LYS A 91 -0.53 -7.07 1.32
C LYS A 91 -1.99 -6.80 0.96
N ALA A 92 -2.28 -6.60 -0.33
CA ALA A 92 -3.64 -6.60 -0.80
C ALA A 92 -4.21 -8.02 -0.70
N LYS A 93 -5.39 -8.19 -0.10
CA LYS A 93 -6.03 -9.50 -0.01
C LYS A 93 -6.41 -10.03 -1.39
N SER A 94 -6.48 -11.35 -1.53
CA SER A 94 -6.81 -11.97 -2.82
C SER A 94 -8.21 -11.66 -3.33
N ASP A 95 -9.12 -11.34 -2.42
CA ASP A 95 -10.52 -10.95 -2.65
C ASP A 95 -10.75 -9.44 -2.46
N ALA A 96 -9.68 -8.63 -2.40
CA ALA A 96 -9.79 -7.19 -2.26
C ALA A 96 -10.59 -6.58 -3.42
N PRO A 97 -11.49 -5.63 -3.14
CA PRO A 97 -12.23 -4.93 -4.19
C PRO A 97 -11.27 -4.13 -5.09
N LEU A 98 -11.49 -4.23 -6.41
CA LEU A 98 -10.69 -3.49 -7.39
C LEU A 98 -11.01 -1.98 -7.31
N GLY A 99 -10.01 -1.17 -7.61
CA GLY A 99 -10.12 0.29 -7.64
C GLY A 99 -9.30 0.99 -6.57
N ASN A 100 -9.56 2.28 -6.38
CA ASN A 100 -8.76 3.15 -5.54
C ASN A 100 -9.05 2.96 -4.05
N GLN A 101 -7.98 2.82 -3.27
CA GLN A 101 -7.99 2.78 -1.81
C GLN A 101 -7.09 3.87 -1.25
N THR A 102 -7.47 4.45 -0.13
CA THR A 102 -6.63 5.43 0.58
C THR A 102 -5.87 4.74 1.70
N VAL A 103 -4.56 4.96 1.75
CA VAL A 103 -3.67 4.53 2.84
C VAL A 103 -3.00 5.75 3.42
N SER A 104 -3.00 5.87 4.73
CA SER A 104 -2.42 6.97 5.48
C SER A 104 -1.67 6.45 6.71
N ALA A 105 -1.33 7.32 7.62
CA ALA A 105 -0.82 6.98 8.94
C ALA A 105 -1.24 8.06 9.94
N GLU A 106 -1.39 7.70 11.18
CA GLU A 106 -1.30 8.67 12.28
C GLU A 106 0.18 8.81 12.65
N VAL A 107 0.66 10.05 12.70
CA VAL A 107 2.05 10.35 13.04
C VAL A 107 2.06 11.30 14.21
N ILE A 108 2.62 10.84 15.32
CA ILE A 108 2.70 11.57 16.56
C ILE A 108 4.17 11.90 16.82
N VAL A 109 4.47 13.16 17.06
CA VAL A 109 5.82 13.60 17.42
C VAL A 109 5.84 14.18 18.82
N THR A 110 6.97 14.00 19.49
CA THR A 110 7.26 14.59 20.80
C THR A 110 8.48 15.50 20.66
N ASP A 111 8.38 16.70 21.18
CA ASP A 111 9.48 17.67 21.31
C ASP A 111 9.55 18.24 22.73
N SER A 112 10.37 19.26 22.96
CA SER A 112 10.50 19.91 24.27
C SER A 112 9.21 20.62 24.78
N ASN A 113 8.23 20.84 23.89
CA ASN A 113 6.96 21.50 24.21
C ASN A 113 5.83 20.50 24.47
N GLY A 114 6.07 19.23 24.21
CA GLY A 114 5.10 18.13 24.42
C GLY A 114 4.89 17.26 23.17
N THR A 115 3.72 16.64 23.12
CA THR A 115 3.35 15.68 22.08
C THR A 115 2.26 16.28 21.18
N ALA A 116 2.40 16.11 19.86
CA ALA A 116 1.42 16.59 18.88
C ALA A 116 1.22 15.57 17.75
N ASN A 117 -0.04 15.46 17.29
CA ASN A 117 -0.37 14.73 16.07
C ASN A 117 -0.10 15.62 14.87
N LEU A 118 0.63 15.09 13.88
CA LEU A 118 0.90 15.79 12.64
C LEU A 118 -0.27 15.72 11.67
N THR A 119 -0.42 16.75 10.85
CA THR A 119 -1.25 16.65 9.64
C THR A 119 -0.56 15.72 8.65
N VAL A 120 -1.25 14.67 8.19
CA VAL A 120 -0.71 13.66 7.29
C VAL A 120 -1.42 13.71 5.96
N THR A 121 -0.65 13.80 4.87
CA THR A 121 -1.15 13.57 3.51
C THR A 121 -1.00 12.09 3.18
N GLY A 122 -2.11 11.40 2.96
CA GLY A 122 -2.15 9.97 2.60
C GLY A 122 -1.83 9.71 1.13
N SER A 123 -1.73 8.42 0.79
CA SER A 123 -1.47 7.90 -0.55
C SER A 123 -2.71 7.21 -1.10
N THR A 124 -3.03 7.43 -2.38
CA THR A 124 -4.02 6.64 -3.09
C THR A 124 -3.34 5.47 -3.78
N VAL A 125 -3.91 4.27 -3.61
CA VAL A 125 -3.42 3.03 -4.22
C VAL A 125 -4.54 2.40 -5.03
N GLU A 126 -4.28 2.07 -6.28
CA GLU A 126 -5.17 1.32 -7.15
C GLU A 126 -4.95 -0.19 -6.96
N ILE A 127 -6.01 -0.89 -6.51
CA ILE A 127 -6.03 -2.35 -6.47
C ILE A 127 -6.36 -2.86 -7.87
N GLN A 128 -5.48 -3.66 -8.46
CA GLN A 128 -5.63 -4.22 -9.78
C GLN A 128 -5.91 -5.73 -9.72
N CYS A 129 -6.58 -6.24 -10.73
CA CYS A 129 -6.76 -7.68 -10.87
C CYS A 129 -5.40 -8.35 -11.20
N LYS A 130 -5.10 -9.43 -10.50
CA LYS A 130 -4.04 -10.36 -10.90
C LYS A 130 -4.67 -11.37 -11.86
N HIS A 131 -4.69 -11.03 -13.15
CA HIS A 131 -5.39 -11.83 -14.15
C HIS A 131 -4.91 -13.28 -14.19
N ASN A 132 -5.87 -14.19 -14.15
CA ASN A 132 -5.67 -15.61 -14.43
C ASN A 132 -6.62 -16.02 -15.57
N TYR A 133 -6.07 -16.12 -16.78
CA TYR A 133 -6.79 -16.46 -18.01
C TYR A 133 -6.83 -17.97 -18.24
N SER A 134 -6.95 -18.78 -17.22
CA SER A 134 -7.05 -20.25 -17.35
C SER A 134 -8.44 -20.75 -17.71
N THR A 135 -9.45 -19.88 -17.72
CA THR A 135 -10.85 -20.28 -17.84
C THR A 135 -11.30 -20.31 -19.29
N ASN A 136 -11.87 -21.44 -19.68
CA ASN A 136 -12.53 -21.67 -20.94
C ASN A 136 -14.02 -21.33 -20.82
N ASP A 137 -14.34 -20.06 -20.96
CA ASP A 137 -15.70 -19.54 -20.95
C ASP A 137 -16.06 -19.05 -22.35
N ARG A 138 -17.30 -19.30 -22.79
CA ARG A 138 -17.77 -18.97 -24.15
C ARG A 138 -18.34 -17.56 -24.29
N THR A 139 -18.08 -16.68 -23.37
CA THR A 139 -18.59 -15.31 -23.38
C THR A 139 -18.03 -14.49 -24.56
N TYR A 140 -16.76 -14.68 -24.89
CA TYR A 140 -16.08 -13.88 -25.91
C TYR A 140 -15.71 -14.72 -27.12
N LEU A 141 -16.60 -14.76 -28.12
CA LEU A 141 -16.39 -15.43 -29.39
C LEU A 141 -15.36 -14.68 -30.25
N LYS A 142 -14.34 -15.39 -30.72
CA LYS A 142 -13.38 -14.88 -31.72
C LYS A 142 -13.80 -15.21 -33.15
N SER A 143 -14.21 -16.45 -33.39
CA SER A 143 -14.64 -16.90 -34.69
C SER A 143 -15.69 -18.00 -34.61
N GLU A 144 -16.66 -17.95 -35.48
CA GLU A 144 -17.70 -19.00 -35.62
C GLU A 144 -17.11 -20.33 -36.08
N ALA A 145 -17.80 -21.41 -35.75
CA ALA A 145 -17.48 -22.73 -36.29
C ALA A 145 -17.76 -22.78 -37.81
N SER A 146 -16.96 -23.57 -38.54
CA SER A 146 -17.18 -23.89 -39.93
C SER A 146 -17.23 -25.41 -40.12
N CYS A 147 -17.49 -25.87 -41.34
CA CYS A 147 -17.48 -27.31 -41.64
C CYS A 147 -16.11 -27.99 -41.41
N THR A 148 -15.04 -27.21 -41.33
CA THR A 148 -13.67 -27.70 -41.20
C THR A 148 -12.93 -27.22 -39.97
N SER A 149 -13.54 -26.31 -39.17
CA SER A 149 -12.88 -25.72 -38.01
C SER A 149 -13.88 -25.45 -36.88
N PRO A 150 -13.53 -25.76 -35.61
CA PRO A 150 -14.36 -25.42 -34.47
C PRO A 150 -14.46 -23.91 -34.26
N ALA A 151 -15.46 -23.47 -33.51
CA ALA A 151 -15.52 -22.11 -33.02
C ALA A 151 -14.32 -21.84 -32.09
N LEU A 152 -13.82 -20.60 -32.10
CA LEU A 152 -12.74 -20.14 -31.20
C LEU A 152 -13.26 -19.09 -30.24
N TYR A 153 -12.91 -19.22 -28.99
CA TYR A 153 -13.25 -18.27 -27.93
C TYR A 153 -11.98 -17.75 -27.24
N TYR A 154 -12.02 -16.51 -26.77
CA TYR A 154 -10.96 -15.96 -25.96
C TYR A 154 -11.05 -16.50 -24.53
N LYS A 155 -9.90 -16.72 -23.90
CA LYS A 155 -9.84 -17.04 -22.48
C LYS A 155 -10.15 -15.81 -21.63
N ILE A 156 -10.87 -16.01 -20.53
CA ILE A 156 -11.25 -14.95 -19.60
C ILE A 156 -10.62 -15.11 -18.22
N CYS A 157 -10.52 -13.99 -17.53
CA CYS A 157 -10.20 -13.94 -16.11
C CYS A 157 -11.50 -14.01 -15.30
N LEU A 158 -11.68 -15.02 -14.46
CA LEU A 158 -12.88 -15.17 -13.62
C LEU A 158 -13.05 -14.05 -12.60
N THR A 159 -11.96 -13.41 -12.18
CA THR A 159 -11.99 -12.39 -11.13
C THR A 159 -12.57 -11.06 -11.64
N CYS A 160 -12.22 -10.64 -12.86
CA CYS A 160 -12.65 -9.35 -13.43
C CYS A 160 -13.45 -9.46 -14.73
N GLY A 161 -13.54 -10.64 -15.32
CA GLY A 161 -14.26 -10.87 -16.58
C GLY A 161 -13.53 -10.42 -17.86
N GLU A 162 -12.34 -9.83 -17.75
CA GLU A 162 -11.55 -9.45 -18.92
C GLU A 162 -11.01 -10.67 -19.66
N HIS A 163 -10.90 -10.57 -20.98
CA HIS A 163 -10.29 -11.58 -21.83
C HIS A 163 -8.88 -11.17 -22.28
N ASN A 164 -8.04 -12.15 -22.60
CA ASN A 164 -6.75 -11.94 -23.23
C ASN A 164 -6.79 -12.29 -24.75
N THR A 165 -5.62 -12.43 -25.35
CA THR A 165 -5.50 -12.82 -26.78
C THR A 165 -5.43 -14.34 -27.01
N GLU A 166 -5.28 -15.14 -25.94
CA GLU A 166 -5.27 -16.59 -26.03
C GLU A 166 -6.67 -17.14 -26.28
N THR A 167 -6.75 -18.18 -27.11
CA THR A 167 -8.01 -18.78 -27.51
C THR A 167 -8.03 -20.28 -27.23
N PHE A 168 -9.23 -20.83 -27.15
CA PHE A 168 -9.47 -22.26 -27.11
C PHE A 168 -10.57 -22.66 -28.10
N PRO A 169 -10.50 -23.87 -28.69
CA PRO A 169 -11.54 -24.40 -29.57
C PRO A 169 -12.71 -24.94 -28.78
N TYR A 170 -13.92 -24.87 -29.34
CA TYR A 170 -15.15 -25.48 -28.82
C TYR A 170 -16.02 -26.06 -29.91
#